data_7e2654f8d1e13092da601499030a74fd
#
_entry.id   7e2654f8d1e13092da601499030a74fd
#
_cell.length_a   1.000
_cell.length_b   1.000
_cell.length_c   1.000
_cell.angle_alpha   90.00
_cell.angle_beta   90.00
_cell.angle_gamma   90.00
#
_symmetry.space_group_name_H-M   'P 1'
#
loop_
_entity.id
_entity.type
_entity.pdbx_description
1 polymer ?
#
loop_
_entity_poly.entity_id
_entity_poly.type
_entity_poly.pdbx_seq_one_letter_code
_entity_poly.pdbx_strand_id
1 'polypeptide(L)'
;FEKNCLVITSSGAKSRGWLDYLNIQDYQIFDSVEPNPSMETVEKILSQYNQNFSYVIGLGGGSSLDVAKFVANQLNTKKILIPTTFGSGSEVTRISVLQIDGKKTSFHSDNFLADISIIDPYFIQDAPFEIIKNSAIDACAQCTEAFDSKLANIYTKFLCEKAFDILEKALIDETYENLAYGAMISGLGFGNSSTTLGHALSYV
;
A
#
# COMPACT_ATOMS: atom_id res chain seq x y z
N PHE A 1 -4.33 -14.69 -13.15
CA PHE A 1 -4.50 -15.31 -11.81
C PHE A 1 -5.57 -16.39 -11.93
N GLU A 2 -5.20 -17.67 -11.85
CA GLU A 2 -6.06 -18.76 -12.30
C GLU A 2 -6.88 -19.47 -11.20
N LYS A 3 -6.71 -19.20 -9.92
CA LYS A 3 -7.37 -20.04 -8.89
C LYS A 3 -7.68 -19.31 -7.61
N ASN A 4 -8.97 -19.39 -7.20
CA ASN A 4 -9.49 -19.16 -5.85
C ASN A 4 -8.74 -18.06 -5.05
N CYS A 5 -8.91 -16.81 -5.47
CA CYS A 5 -8.31 -15.65 -4.82
C CYS A 5 -9.34 -14.91 -3.98
N LEU A 6 -8.89 -14.28 -2.89
CA LEU A 6 -9.64 -13.27 -2.16
C LEU A 6 -9.11 -11.89 -2.55
N VAL A 7 -9.91 -11.09 -3.22
CA VAL A 7 -9.60 -9.70 -3.55
C VAL A 7 -10.12 -8.79 -2.44
N ILE A 8 -9.23 -7.96 -1.88
CA ILE A 8 -9.55 -6.96 -0.86
C ILE A 8 -9.31 -5.58 -1.45
N THR A 9 -10.37 -4.78 -1.53
CA THR A 9 -10.35 -3.49 -2.23
C THR A 9 -11.39 -2.52 -1.66
N SER A 10 -11.42 -1.30 -2.19
CA SER A 10 -12.46 -0.30 -1.92
C SER A 10 -13.56 -0.34 -2.98
N SER A 11 -14.69 0.33 -2.71
CA SER A 11 -15.89 0.32 -3.54
C SER A 11 -15.68 0.78 -5.01
N GLY A 12 -14.62 1.53 -5.28
CA GLY A 12 -14.34 2.05 -6.64
C GLY A 12 -13.70 1.08 -7.61
N ALA A 13 -13.18 -0.06 -7.17
CA ALA A 13 -12.39 -0.96 -8.02
C ALA A 13 -13.20 -1.55 -9.19
N LYS A 14 -14.44 -1.96 -8.94
CA LYS A 14 -15.34 -2.52 -9.96
C LYS A 14 -15.73 -1.47 -11.00
N SER A 15 -16.14 -0.27 -10.54
CA SER A 15 -16.59 0.78 -11.45
C SER A 15 -15.49 1.34 -12.34
N ARG A 16 -14.22 1.18 -11.93
CA ARG A 16 -13.04 1.59 -12.71
C ARG A 16 -12.52 0.48 -13.63
N GLY A 17 -13.14 -0.70 -13.65
CA GLY A 17 -12.72 -1.81 -14.52
C GLY A 17 -11.38 -2.45 -14.13
N TRP A 18 -10.87 -2.21 -12.91
CA TRP A 18 -9.56 -2.71 -12.49
C TRP A 18 -9.48 -4.24 -12.42
N LEU A 19 -10.60 -4.89 -12.05
CA LEU A 19 -10.66 -6.36 -12.00
C LEU A 19 -10.64 -6.98 -13.39
N ASP A 20 -11.31 -6.34 -14.35
CA ASP A 20 -11.33 -6.77 -15.75
C ASP A 20 -9.93 -6.59 -16.38
N TYR A 21 -9.27 -5.47 -16.09
CA TYR A 21 -7.89 -5.22 -16.52
C TYR A 21 -6.91 -6.27 -16.02
N LEU A 22 -7.03 -6.67 -14.75
CA LEU A 22 -6.19 -7.71 -14.15
C LEU A 22 -6.56 -9.12 -14.62
N ASN A 23 -7.69 -9.29 -15.31
CA ASN A 23 -8.19 -10.57 -15.82
C ASN A 23 -8.18 -11.68 -14.76
N ILE A 24 -8.70 -11.38 -13.57
CA ILE A 24 -8.81 -12.35 -12.47
C ILE A 24 -10.07 -13.21 -12.71
N GLN A 25 -9.92 -14.52 -12.87
CA GLN A 25 -11.01 -15.40 -13.30
C GLN A 25 -11.81 -16.00 -12.13
N ASP A 26 -11.13 -16.49 -11.10
CA ASP A 26 -11.74 -17.19 -9.96
C ASP A 26 -11.41 -16.46 -8.67
N TYR A 27 -12.33 -15.60 -8.23
CA TYR A 27 -12.12 -14.80 -7.03
C TYR A 27 -13.39 -14.57 -6.23
N GLN A 28 -13.21 -14.42 -4.93
CA GLN A 28 -14.15 -13.74 -4.06
C GLN A 28 -13.67 -12.34 -3.77
N ILE A 29 -14.55 -11.42 -3.43
CA ILE A 29 -14.20 -10.02 -3.27
C ILE A 29 -14.82 -9.41 -2.03
N PHE A 30 -14.01 -8.70 -1.25
CA PHE A 30 -14.43 -7.72 -0.28
C PHE A 30 -14.07 -6.33 -0.82
N ASP A 31 -15.09 -5.55 -1.19
CA ASP A 31 -14.94 -4.26 -1.88
C ASP A 31 -15.38 -3.05 -1.03
N SER A 32 -15.35 -3.19 0.27
CA SER A 32 -15.87 -2.19 1.21
C SER A 32 -14.84 -1.76 2.25
N VAL A 33 -13.54 -1.78 1.89
CA VAL A 33 -12.49 -1.23 2.77
C VAL A 33 -12.66 0.28 2.83
N GLU A 34 -12.83 0.78 4.05
CA GLU A 34 -12.96 2.20 4.36
C GLU A 34 -11.58 2.90 4.42
N PRO A 35 -11.53 4.23 4.24
CA PRO A 35 -10.33 5.01 4.57
C PRO A 35 -9.98 4.87 6.06
N ASN A 36 -8.70 4.72 6.38
CA ASN A 36 -8.21 4.42 7.74
C ASN A 36 -8.93 3.20 8.35
N PRO A 37 -8.72 2.01 7.79
CA PRO A 37 -9.49 0.82 8.13
C PRO A 37 -9.29 0.39 9.58
N SER A 38 -10.32 -0.21 10.12
CA SER A 38 -10.33 -0.70 11.49
C SER A 38 -9.97 -2.18 11.60
N MET A 39 -9.63 -2.64 12.81
CA MET A 39 -9.44 -4.07 13.09
C MET A 39 -10.74 -4.84 12.90
N GLU A 40 -11.90 -4.21 13.19
CA GLU A 40 -13.22 -4.79 12.98
C GLU A 40 -13.47 -5.14 11.51
N THR A 41 -12.93 -4.35 10.57
CA THR A 41 -12.99 -4.68 9.13
C THR A 41 -12.21 -5.95 8.82
N VAL A 42 -11.04 -6.14 9.41
CA VAL A 42 -10.27 -7.39 9.28
C VAL A 42 -11.06 -8.57 9.85
N GLU A 43 -11.62 -8.44 11.05
CA GLU A 43 -12.42 -9.49 11.69
C GLU A 43 -13.67 -9.85 10.87
N LYS A 44 -14.35 -8.85 10.32
CA LYS A 44 -15.47 -9.04 9.41
C LYS A 44 -15.07 -9.86 8.18
N ILE A 45 -13.95 -9.54 7.54
CA ILE A 45 -13.46 -10.28 6.39
C ILE A 45 -13.17 -11.73 6.78
N LEU A 46 -12.45 -11.95 7.87
CA LEU A 46 -12.10 -13.29 8.34
C LEU A 46 -13.34 -14.14 8.71
N SER A 47 -14.40 -13.51 9.20
CA SER A 47 -15.67 -14.21 9.50
C SER A 47 -16.44 -14.60 8.24
N GLN A 48 -16.36 -13.81 7.18
CA GLN A 48 -17.05 -14.03 5.90
C GLN A 48 -16.28 -14.96 4.97
N TYR A 49 -14.95 -14.90 4.99
CA TYR A 49 -14.04 -15.57 4.06
C TYR A 49 -13.05 -16.45 4.83
N ASN A 50 -13.55 -17.57 5.36
CA ASN A 50 -12.77 -18.50 6.21
C ASN A 50 -12.27 -19.76 5.48
N GLN A 51 -12.38 -19.79 4.16
CA GLN A 51 -11.89 -20.90 3.35
C GLN A 51 -10.42 -20.73 2.95
N ASN A 52 -9.84 -21.80 2.39
CA ASN A 52 -8.48 -21.74 1.88
C ASN A 52 -8.44 -21.02 0.53
N PHE A 53 -7.70 -19.92 0.46
CA PHE A 53 -7.39 -19.19 -0.76
C PHE A 53 -5.96 -19.50 -1.22
N SER A 54 -5.74 -19.49 -2.54
CA SER A 54 -4.39 -19.57 -3.10
C SER A 54 -3.61 -18.27 -2.86
N TYR A 55 -4.33 -17.13 -2.95
CA TYR A 55 -3.77 -15.80 -2.75
C TYR A 55 -4.80 -14.87 -2.12
N VAL A 56 -4.32 -13.93 -1.31
CA VAL A 56 -5.03 -12.69 -0.99
C VAL A 56 -4.45 -11.59 -1.88
N ILE A 57 -5.31 -10.90 -2.63
CA ILE A 57 -4.92 -9.80 -3.52
C ILE A 57 -5.40 -8.51 -2.89
N GLY A 58 -4.48 -7.66 -2.44
CA GLY A 58 -4.77 -6.28 -2.04
C GLY A 58 -4.72 -5.39 -3.28
N LEU A 59 -5.84 -4.77 -3.65
CA LEU A 59 -5.95 -3.88 -4.81
C LEU A 59 -6.49 -2.53 -4.35
N GLY A 60 -5.66 -1.50 -4.30
CA GLY A 60 -6.12 -0.19 -3.84
C GLY A 60 -5.02 0.68 -3.25
N GLY A 61 -5.40 1.72 -2.55
CA GLY A 61 -4.48 2.54 -1.76
C GLY A 61 -4.01 1.82 -0.49
N GLY A 62 -3.15 2.47 0.29
CA GLY A 62 -2.55 1.91 1.51
C GLY A 62 -3.55 1.23 2.44
N SER A 63 -4.76 1.78 2.61
CA SER A 63 -5.83 1.18 3.42
C SER A 63 -6.19 -0.25 2.99
N SER A 64 -6.43 -0.45 1.68
CA SER A 64 -6.77 -1.79 1.15
C SER A 64 -5.59 -2.76 1.25
N LEU A 65 -4.37 -2.26 1.03
CA LEU A 65 -3.15 -3.06 1.11
C LEU A 65 -2.87 -3.51 2.56
N ASP A 66 -3.06 -2.61 3.53
CA ASP A 66 -2.84 -2.91 4.95
C ASP A 66 -3.82 -3.94 5.48
N VAL A 67 -5.11 -3.83 5.11
CA VAL A 67 -6.12 -4.86 5.43
C VAL A 67 -5.74 -6.20 4.77
N ALA A 68 -5.34 -6.19 3.49
CA ALA A 68 -4.96 -7.41 2.78
C ALA A 68 -3.77 -8.12 3.42
N LYS A 69 -2.76 -7.37 3.89
CA LYS A 69 -1.60 -7.93 4.63
C LYS A 69 -2.05 -8.67 5.89
N PHE A 70 -2.93 -8.01 6.67
CA PHE A 70 -3.42 -8.59 7.91
C PHE A 70 -4.24 -9.85 7.68
N VAL A 71 -5.20 -9.78 6.75
CA VAL A 71 -6.05 -10.93 6.39
C VAL A 71 -5.19 -12.08 5.85
N ALA A 72 -4.26 -11.82 4.93
CA ALA A 72 -3.38 -12.85 4.39
C ALA A 72 -2.54 -13.53 5.48
N ASN A 73 -2.03 -12.75 6.43
CA ASN A 73 -1.28 -13.28 7.56
C ASN A 73 -2.15 -14.19 8.46
N GLN A 74 -3.39 -13.79 8.76
CA GLN A 74 -4.29 -14.58 9.58
C GLN A 74 -4.74 -15.87 8.88
N LEU A 75 -4.94 -15.81 7.56
CA LEU A 75 -5.27 -16.99 6.74
C LEU A 75 -4.05 -17.86 6.39
N ASN A 76 -2.85 -17.44 6.79
CA ASN A 76 -1.59 -18.08 6.41
C ASN A 76 -1.47 -18.31 4.89
N THR A 77 -1.82 -17.28 4.12
CA THR A 77 -1.94 -17.32 2.65
C THR A 77 -0.97 -16.32 2.03
N LYS A 78 -0.47 -16.64 0.84
CA LYS A 78 0.35 -15.72 0.04
C LYS A 78 -0.42 -14.48 -0.34
N LYS A 79 0.28 -13.34 -0.43
CA LYS A 79 -0.31 -12.05 -0.75
C LYS A 79 0.33 -11.38 -1.96
N ILE A 80 -0.53 -10.84 -2.80
CA ILE A 80 -0.19 -10.01 -3.95
C ILE A 80 -0.72 -8.62 -3.67
N LEU A 81 0.13 -7.62 -3.70
CA LEU A 81 -0.25 -6.24 -3.41
C LEU A 81 -0.10 -5.37 -4.66
N ILE A 82 -1.18 -4.68 -5.02
CA ILE A 82 -1.32 -3.87 -6.23
C ILE A 82 -1.76 -2.47 -5.80
N PRO A 83 -0.83 -1.51 -5.66
CA PRO A 83 -1.17 -0.14 -5.29
C PRO A 83 -1.89 0.57 -6.43
N THR A 84 -2.88 1.39 -6.07
CA THR A 84 -3.60 2.27 -6.98
C THR A 84 -3.46 3.74 -6.62
N THR A 85 -2.71 4.01 -5.56
CA THR A 85 -2.16 5.32 -5.18
C THR A 85 -0.68 5.15 -4.90
N PHE A 86 0.14 6.07 -5.36
CA PHE A 86 1.59 5.96 -5.24
C PHE A 86 2.13 6.93 -4.19
N GLY A 87 2.02 6.55 -2.93
CA GLY A 87 2.45 7.35 -1.80
C GLY A 87 2.80 6.51 -0.58
N SER A 88 1.90 5.62 -0.15
CA SER A 88 2.05 4.90 1.13
C SER A 88 3.20 3.90 1.18
N GLY A 89 3.69 3.39 0.03
CA GLY A 89 4.70 2.33 -0.02
C GLY A 89 4.28 1.01 0.66
N SER A 90 2.98 0.86 0.98
CA SER A 90 2.50 -0.30 1.72
C SER A 90 2.80 -1.62 1.00
N GLU A 91 2.83 -1.64 -0.32
CA GLU A 91 3.09 -2.82 -1.15
C GLU A 91 4.51 -3.40 -0.98
N VAL A 92 5.45 -2.63 -0.48
CA VAL A 92 6.86 -3.06 -0.30
C VAL A 92 7.34 -2.97 1.15
N THR A 93 6.44 -2.70 2.10
CA THR A 93 6.80 -2.58 3.51
C THR A 93 6.22 -3.70 4.36
N ARG A 94 6.86 -3.96 5.51
CA ARG A 94 6.39 -4.85 6.56
C ARG A 94 5.44 -4.19 7.57
N ILE A 95 4.87 -3.03 7.19
CA ILE A 95 4.05 -2.19 8.05
C ILE A 95 2.59 -2.31 7.60
N SER A 96 1.67 -2.45 8.54
CA SER A 96 0.23 -2.33 8.33
C SER A 96 -0.33 -1.39 9.38
N VAL A 97 -1.13 -0.40 8.96
CA VAL A 97 -1.72 0.60 9.85
C VAL A 97 -3.23 0.40 9.88
N LEU A 98 -3.76 0.08 11.07
CA LEU A 98 -5.18 -0.11 11.31
C LEU A 98 -5.63 0.74 12.50
N GLN A 99 -6.92 1.02 12.59
CA GLN A 99 -7.50 1.64 13.78
C GLN A 99 -7.89 0.57 14.81
N ILE A 100 -7.56 0.84 16.07
CA ILE A 100 -8.05 0.13 17.26
C ILE A 100 -8.62 1.16 18.19
N ASP A 101 -9.88 1.02 18.58
CA ASP A 101 -10.59 1.97 19.46
C ASP A 101 -10.48 3.43 18.95
N GLY A 102 -10.58 3.62 17.65
CA GLY A 102 -10.51 4.92 16.98
C GLY A 102 -9.13 5.53 16.87
N LYS A 103 -8.06 4.81 17.27
CA LYS A 103 -6.68 5.27 17.19
C LYS A 103 -5.89 4.50 16.13
N LYS A 104 -5.18 5.21 15.26
CA LYS A 104 -4.26 4.58 14.30
C LYS A 104 -3.15 3.85 15.04
N THR A 105 -2.98 2.58 14.73
CA THR A 105 -1.95 1.71 15.30
C THR A 105 -1.13 1.08 14.18
N SER A 106 0.17 1.22 14.28
CA SER A 106 1.11 0.64 13.31
C SER A 106 1.57 -0.73 13.81
N PHE A 107 1.40 -1.73 12.96
CA PHE A 107 1.85 -3.10 13.19
C PHE A 107 3.04 -3.40 12.28
N HIS A 108 4.05 -4.07 12.83
CA HIS A 108 5.29 -4.40 12.13
C HIS A 108 5.51 -5.91 12.17
N SER A 109 5.59 -6.54 11.01
CA SER A 109 5.88 -7.98 10.91
C SER A 109 6.48 -8.31 9.55
N ASP A 110 7.48 -9.18 9.51
CA ASP A 110 8.03 -9.68 8.24
C ASP A 110 6.98 -10.49 7.46
N ASN A 111 5.99 -11.04 8.15
CA ASN A 111 4.84 -11.71 7.52
C ASN A 111 3.91 -10.75 6.75
N PHE A 112 4.06 -9.45 6.90
CA PHE A 112 3.31 -8.45 6.10
C PHE A 112 3.98 -8.11 4.77
N LEU A 113 5.23 -8.52 4.55
CA LEU A 113 5.86 -8.35 3.25
C LEU A 113 5.05 -9.08 2.17
N ALA A 114 4.86 -8.44 1.04
CA ALA A 114 4.22 -9.05 -0.11
C ALA A 114 5.05 -10.20 -0.67
N ASP A 115 4.40 -11.29 -1.09
CA ASP A 115 5.06 -12.31 -1.91
C ASP A 115 5.30 -11.77 -3.33
N ILE A 116 4.36 -10.93 -3.82
CA ILE A 116 4.45 -10.23 -5.10
C ILE A 116 3.88 -8.82 -4.93
N SER A 117 4.62 -7.81 -5.37
CA SER A 117 4.13 -6.44 -5.55
C SER A 117 4.05 -6.12 -7.03
N ILE A 118 2.88 -5.68 -7.51
CA ILE A 118 2.66 -5.28 -8.90
C ILE A 118 2.49 -3.77 -8.95
N ILE A 119 3.47 -3.10 -9.52
CA ILE A 119 3.49 -1.64 -9.65
C ILE A 119 3.13 -1.30 -11.10
N ASP A 120 1.91 -0.84 -11.33
CA ASP A 120 1.41 -0.53 -12.66
C ASP A 120 0.81 0.89 -12.68
N PRO A 121 1.41 1.83 -13.43
CA PRO A 121 0.92 3.20 -13.56
C PRO A 121 -0.51 3.30 -14.13
N TYR A 122 -1.02 2.26 -14.76
CA TYR A 122 -2.41 2.21 -15.24
C TYR A 122 -3.42 2.60 -14.14
N PHE A 123 -3.18 2.17 -12.91
CA PHE A 123 -4.15 2.37 -11.82
C PHE A 123 -4.26 3.81 -11.31
N ILE A 124 -3.35 4.71 -11.66
CA ILE A 124 -3.37 6.10 -11.20
C ILE A 124 -3.68 7.11 -12.32
N GLN A 125 -3.60 6.72 -13.60
CA GLN A 125 -3.71 7.69 -14.71
C GLN A 125 -5.05 8.43 -14.76
N ASP A 126 -6.12 7.83 -14.25
CA ASP A 126 -7.45 8.46 -14.17
C ASP A 126 -7.76 9.04 -12.77
N ALA A 127 -6.78 9.08 -11.88
CA ALA A 127 -6.97 9.64 -10.55
C ALA A 127 -7.03 11.18 -10.63
N PRO A 128 -7.85 11.84 -9.77
CA PRO A 128 -7.81 13.29 -9.66
C PRO A 128 -6.40 13.78 -9.32
N PHE A 129 -5.98 14.89 -9.95
CA PHE A 129 -4.64 15.46 -9.76
C PHE A 129 -4.28 15.68 -8.29
N GLU A 130 -5.23 16.14 -7.47
CA GLU A 130 -5.02 16.31 -6.03
C GLU A 130 -4.66 14.99 -5.30
N ILE A 131 -5.21 13.87 -5.72
CA ILE A 131 -4.87 12.54 -5.16
C ILE A 131 -3.44 12.17 -5.55
N ILE A 132 -3.07 12.39 -6.80
CA ILE A 132 -1.72 12.13 -7.32
C ILE A 132 -0.70 12.98 -6.57
N LYS A 133 -0.95 14.29 -6.49
CA LYS A 133 -0.10 15.25 -5.81
C LYS A 133 0.08 14.93 -4.33
N ASN A 134 -1.02 14.67 -3.60
CA ASN A 134 -0.97 14.37 -2.19
C ASN A 134 -0.21 13.06 -1.90
N SER A 135 -0.41 12.04 -2.75
CA SER A 135 0.32 10.78 -2.65
C SER A 135 1.83 10.97 -2.86
N ALA A 136 2.21 11.74 -3.86
CA ALA A 136 3.63 12.02 -4.13
C ALA A 136 4.29 12.86 -3.02
N ILE A 137 3.56 13.86 -2.47
CA ILE A 137 4.04 14.66 -1.33
C ILE A 137 4.24 13.77 -0.09
N ASP A 138 3.32 12.84 0.17
CA ASP A 138 3.45 11.87 1.25
C ASP A 138 4.73 11.03 1.09
N ALA A 139 4.98 10.50 -0.11
CA ALA A 139 6.20 9.75 -0.41
C ALA A 139 7.48 10.60 -0.23
N CYS A 140 7.46 11.88 -0.62
CA CYS A 140 8.56 12.80 -0.39
C CYS A 140 8.80 13.07 1.10
N ALA A 141 7.73 13.27 1.87
CA ALA A 141 7.82 13.44 3.33
C ALA A 141 8.41 12.20 4.00
N GLN A 142 7.98 11.00 3.58
CA GLN A 142 8.55 9.73 4.06
C GLN A 142 10.05 9.64 3.78
N CYS A 143 10.51 10.04 2.58
CA CYS A 143 11.92 10.05 2.23
C CYS A 143 12.73 10.98 3.15
N THR A 144 12.27 12.21 3.38
CA THR A 144 12.98 13.19 4.21
C THR A 144 13.07 12.73 5.67
N GLU A 145 11.96 12.24 6.22
CA GLU A 145 11.95 11.73 7.59
C GLU A 145 12.82 10.48 7.75
N ALA A 146 12.76 9.56 6.80
CA ALA A 146 13.54 8.32 6.81
C ALA A 146 15.04 8.57 6.66
N PHE A 147 15.43 9.58 5.87
CA PHE A 147 16.81 9.98 5.68
C PHE A 147 17.46 10.45 6.99
N ASP A 148 16.71 11.17 7.83
CA ASP A 148 17.16 11.69 9.12
C ASP A 148 16.80 10.76 10.31
N SER A 149 16.19 9.60 10.05
CA SER A 149 15.85 8.65 11.09
C SER A 149 17.10 8.12 11.81
N LYS A 150 16.97 7.82 13.11
CA LYS A 150 18.03 7.16 13.90
C LYS A 150 18.38 5.76 13.38
N LEU A 151 17.46 5.12 12.65
CA LEU A 151 17.65 3.80 12.04
C LEU A 151 18.20 3.88 10.62
N ALA A 152 18.40 5.10 10.08
CA ALA A 152 18.92 5.30 8.75
C ALA A 152 20.34 4.76 8.62
N ASN A 153 20.62 4.15 7.48
CA ASN A 153 21.92 3.64 7.09
C ASN A 153 22.23 4.06 5.64
N ILE A 154 23.42 3.74 5.16
CA ILE A 154 23.85 4.17 3.83
C ILE A 154 22.89 3.72 2.70
N TYR A 155 22.28 2.53 2.81
CA TYR A 155 21.36 2.01 1.80
C TYR A 155 20.01 2.74 1.86
N THR A 156 19.44 2.91 3.04
CA THR A 156 18.16 3.61 3.20
C THR A 156 18.27 5.07 2.82
N LYS A 157 19.37 5.76 3.14
CA LYS A 157 19.65 7.12 2.70
C LYS A 157 19.75 7.22 1.19
N PHE A 158 20.50 6.33 0.55
CA PHE A 158 20.61 6.28 -0.92
C PHE A 158 19.23 6.08 -1.58
N LEU A 159 18.41 5.16 -1.05
CA LEU A 159 17.07 4.91 -1.58
C LEU A 159 16.16 6.15 -1.41
N CYS A 160 16.18 6.78 -0.25
CA CYS A 160 15.37 7.97 0.02
C CYS A 160 15.77 9.16 -0.86
N GLU A 161 17.06 9.42 -1.01
CA GLU A 161 17.58 10.47 -1.90
C GLU A 161 17.15 10.21 -3.35
N LYS A 162 17.33 8.96 -3.82
CA LYS A 162 16.96 8.59 -5.18
C LYS A 162 15.45 8.66 -5.44
N ALA A 163 14.65 8.22 -4.47
CA ALA A 163 13.20 8.33 -4.54
C ALA A 163 12.75 9.80 -4.61
N PHE A 164 13.33 10.66 -3.78
CA PHE A 164 13.00 12.08 -3.75
C PHE A 164 13.30 12.74 -5.11
N ASP A 165 14.47 12.50 -5.69
CA ASP A 165 14.85 13.02 -7.01
C ASP A 165 13.86 12.59 -8.12
N ILE A 166 13.41 11.34 -8.07
CA ILE A 166 12.45 10.81 -9.05
C ILE A 166 11.08 11.43 -8.85
N LEU A 167 10.60 11.51 -7.60
CA LEU A 167 9.29 12.06 -7.26
C LEU A 167 9.20 13.56 -7.58
N GLU A 168 10.25 14.35 -7.28
CA GLU A 168 10.29 15.77 -7.60
C GLU A 168 10.17 15.99 -9.12
N LYS A 169 10.96 15.28 -9.92
CA LYS A 169 10.89 15.34 -11.37
C LYS A 169 9.53 14.89 -11.90
N ALA A 170 9.00 13.79 -11.36
CA ALA A 170 7.71 13.26 -11.78
C ALA A 170 6.55 14.23 -11.52
N LEU A 171 6.60 15.00 -10.43
CA LEU A 171 5.62 16.05 -10.12
C LEU A 171 5.74 17.25 -11.07
N ILE A 172 6.97 17.60 -11.50
CA ILE A 172 7.20 18.70 -12.44
C ILE A 172 6.78 18.30 -13.85
N ASP A 173 7.12 17.07 -14.27
CA ASP A 173 6.93 16.57 -15.63
C ASP A 173 5.59 15.82 -15.82
N GLU A 174 4.79 15.67 -14.74
CA GLU A 174 3.52 14.93 -14.70
C GLU A 174 3.65 13.49 -15.25
N THR A 175 4.72 12.78 -14.86
CA THR A 175 5.00 11.41 -15.34
C THR A 175 4.55 10.33 -14.35
N TYR A 176 3.43 9.66 -14.62
CA TYR A 176 2.84 8.64 -13.73
C TYR A 176 3.73 7.43 -13.47
N GLU A 177 4.50 7.00 -14.47
CA GLU A 177 5.43 5.90 -14.33
C GLU A 177 6.54 6.22 -13.32
N ASN A 178 7.11 7.42 -13.40
CA ASN A 178 8.12 7.88 -12.47
C ASN A 178 7.56 8.06 -11.05
N LEU A 179 6.30 8.51 -10.90
CA LEU A 179 5.63 8.54 -9.59
C LEU A 179 5.51 7.16 -8.98
N ALA A 180 5.13 6.16 -9.76
CA ALA A 180 5.02 4.78 -9.31
C ALA A 180 6.37 4.24 -8.80
N TYR A 181 7.43 4.42 -9.58
CA TYR A 181 8.78 4.00 -9.20
C TYR A 181 9.31 4.78 -8.00
N GLY A 182 9.14 6.10 -7.97
CA GLY A 182 9.58 6.94 -6.86
C GLY A 182 8.92 6.55 -5.54
N ALA A 183 7.61 6.32 -5.54
CA ALA A 183 6.87 5.89 -4.37
C ALA A 183 7.29 4.50 -3.88
N MET A 184 7.50 3.55 -4.80
CA MET A 184 8.01 2.22 -4.45
C MET A 184 9.40 2.30 -3.80
N ILE A 185 10.34 3.07 -4.39
CA ILE A 185 11.69 3.22 -3.85
C ILE A 185 11.65 3.92 -2.49
N SER A 186 10.76 4.92 -2.30
CA SER A 186 10.49 5.54 -1.00
C SER A 186 10.08 4.48 0.03
N GLY A 187 9.13 3.61 -0.33
CA GLY A 187 8.68 2.51 0.51
C GLY A 187 9.82 1.58 0.95
N LEU A 188 10.72 1.23 0.03
CA LEU A 188 11.91 0.43 0.33
C LEU A 188 12.89 1.18 1.27
N GLY A 189 13.00 2.50 1.15
CA GLY A 189 13.84 3.33 2.01
C GLY A 189 13.27 3.42 3.43
N PHE A 190 12.08 4.00 3.60
CA PHE A 190 11.51 4.22 4.93
C PHE A 190 11.06 2.93 5.62
N GLY A 191 10.63 1.93 4.88
CA GLY A 191 10.26 0.62 5.42
C GLY A 191 11.39 -0.08 6.17
N ASN A 192 12.64 0.31 5.90
CA ASN A 192 13.84 -0.22 6.54
C ASN A 192 14.55 0.79 7.47
N SER A 193 14.05 2.01 7.63
CA SER A 193 14.61 3.03 8.53
C SER A 193 13.59 3.75 9.39
N SER A 194 12.31 3.53 9.14
CA SER A 194 11.16 4.19 9.79
C SER A 194 11.03 5.68 9.43
N THR A 195 9.81 6.18 9.52
CA THR A 195 9.49 7.62 9.54
C THR A 195 9.66 8.20 10.95
N THR A 196 9.50 9.50 11.13
CA THR A 196 9.77 10.20 12.37
C THR A 196 8.56 11.01 12.87
N LEU A 197 8.79 12.22 13.36
CA LEU A 197 7.79 13.03 14.07
C LEU A 197 6.57 13.42 13.21
N GLY A 198 6.76 13.74 11.95
CA GLY A 198 5.65 14.19 11.08
C GLY A 198 4.58 13.10 10.95
N HIS A 199 4.99 11.87 10.63
CA HIS A 199 4.06 10.74 10.56
C HIS A 199 3.49 10.36 11.92
N ALA A 200 4.28 10.43 13.00
CA ALA A 200 3.78 10.18 14.35
C ALA A 200 2.67 11.18 14.75
N LEU A 201 2.79 12.45 14.38
CA LEU A 201 1.77 13.47 14.62
C LEU A 201 0.52 13.27 13.76
N SER A 202 0.61 12.62 12.62
CA SER A 202 -0.55 12.32 11.76
C SER A 202 -1.46 11.22 12.33
N TYR A 203 -1.05 10.55 13.38
CA TYR A 203 -1.79 9.48 14.04
C TYR A 203 -2.66 9.96 15.23
N VAL A 204 -2.60 11.24 15.55
CA VAL A 204 -3.33 11.85 16.70
C VAL A 204 -4.70 12.36 16.30
#